data_087fd5d8acf1d4c4d361751bb6608296
#
_entry.id   087fd5d8acf1d4c4d361751bb6608296
#
_cell.length_a   1.000
_cell.length_b   1.000
_cell.length_c   1.000
_cell.angle_alpha   90.00
_cell.angle_beta   90.00
_cell.angle_gamma   90.00
#
_symmetry.space_group_name_H-M   'P 1'
#
loop_
_entity.id
_entity.type
_entity.pdbx_description
1 polymer ?
#
loop_
_entity_poly.entity_id
_entity_poly.type
_entity_poly.pdbx_seq_one_letter_code
_entity_poly.pdbx_strand_id
1 'polypeptide(L)'
;MGQDVLLKMEGICKSFPGVKALDNVSLTVHRGTVHALMGENGAGKSTLMKCLFGIYAKDKGNIYLEGQEINFKSSKEALDNGVAMVHQELNQALKRNVMDNIWLGRYPKKGIAVDEKKMYKDTMAVFKELEINVDPYRIMSTMPVSQRQMVEIAKAVSYNSKVIVFDEPTSSLTEEEVEHLFKIINMLRDRGVGIIYISHKMAEIKRISDYITVMRDGQWVATRPAAELEMNEIIRLMVGRELTNQFPPKTNVPGDIYLRVEHLTGMYNQLRDVNFHARRGEILGLAGLDSSGRTETLESIFGIRTRKEGIISLDDQPCFNRSAGESIKNGFALLTEERRATGIFGGLSIRENTVISSLKRHLRFGFYLSEKTQREDTQHYIDAMHTKTPSQETKIRALSGGNQQKVIIGRWLLTEPEVLLLDEPTRGIDVGAKYEIYQLILDLANKGKTVIMVSSEMPELLGVCDRIVVMSGGRVAGEVDARNTTQEEIMTLAAKYV
;
A
#
# COMPACT_ATOMS: atom_id res chain seq x y z
N MET A 1 3.99 30.47 -25.48
CA MET A 1 2.55 30.27 -25.64
C MET A 1 2.01 29.85 -24.27
N GLY A 2 1.06 30.60 -23.67
CA GLY A 2 0.49 30.21 -22.37
C GLY A 2 -0.22 28.86 -22.53
N GLN A 3 0.14 27.90 -21.68
CA GLN A 3 -0.51 26.61 -21.70
C GLN A 3 -2.00 26.79 -21.38
N ASP A 4 -2.88 26.15 -22.18
CA ASP A 4 -4.33 26.22 -22.02
C ASP A 4 -4.77 25.52 -20.73
N VAL A 5 -5.34 26.27 -19.77
CA VAL A 5 -5.82 25.74 -18.50
C VAL A 5 -7.13 24.99 -18.77
N LEU A 6 -7.11 23.69 -18.55
CA LEU A 6 -8.26 22.82 -18.74
C LEU A 6 -9.13 22.70 -17.49
N LEU A 7 -8.49 22.42 -16.34
CA LEU A 7 -9.14 22.29 -15.03
C LEU A 7 -8.43 23.20 -14.01
N LYS A 8 -9.22 23.95 -13.23
CA LYS A 8 -8.70 24.77 -12.13
C LYS A 8 -9.55 24.58 -10.88
N MET A 9 -8.93 24.22 -9.80
CA MET A 9 -9.52 24.16 -8.46
C MET A 9 -8.86 25.23 -7.61
N GLU A 10 -9.65 26.10 -6.98
CA GLU A 10 -9.16 27.25 -6.21
C GLU A 10 -9.73 27.26 -4.81
N GLY A 11 -8.84 27.28 -3.82
CA GLY A 11 -9.22 27.47 -2.42
C GLY A 11 -10.15 26.40 -1.86
N ILE A 12 -10.02 25.16 -2.30
CA ILE A 12 -10.93 24.09 -1.90
C ILE A 12 -10.74 23.74 -0.42
N CYS A 13 -11.85 23.85 0.33
CA CYS A 13 -11.91 23.41 1.72
C CYS A 13 -12.94 22.31 1.89
N LYS A 14 -12.62 21.34 2.76
CA LYS A 14 -13.53 20.26 3.16
C LYS A 14 -13.25 19.80 4.58
N SER A 15 -14.28 19.80 5.42
CA SER A 15 -14.19 19.31 6.79
C SER A 15 -15.13 18.11 6.99
N PHE A 16 -14.71 17.20 7.85
CA PHE A 16 -15.52 16.11 8.39
C PHE A 16 -15.53 16.23 9.93
N PRO A 17 -16.45 15.57 10.66
CA PRO A 17 -16.46 15.63 12.10
C PRO A 17 -15.08 15.31 12.71
N GLY A 18 -14.46 16.30 13.37
CA GLY A 18 -13.16 16.18 14.02
C GLY A 18 -11.93 16.30 13.11
N VAL A 19 -12.09 16.47 11.77
CA VAL A 19 -10.94 16.53 10.84
C VAL A 19 -11.20 17.56 9.74
N LYS A 20 -10.26 18.50 9.55
CA LYS A 20 -10.21 19.37 8.38
C LYS A 20 -9.40 18.64 7.28
N ALA A 21 -10.08 18.00 6.35
CA ALA A 21 -9.45 17.16 5.34
C ALA A 21 -8.83 17.95 4.18
N LEU A 22 -9.36 19.14 3.87
CA LEU A 22 -8.82 20.09 2.90
C LEU A 22 -8.88 21.50 3.47
N ASP A 23 -7.78 22.22 3.37
CA ASP A 23 -7.62 23.58 3.82
C ASP A 23 -6.99 24.46 2.74
N ASN A 24 -7.81 25.19 2.00
CA ASN A 24 -7.38 26.14 0.97
C ASN A 24 -6.49 25.50 -0.12
N VAL A 25 -6.89 24.33 -0.63
CA VAL A 25 -6.12 23.56 -1.65
C VAL A 25 -6.43 24.08 -3.03
N SER A 26 -5.39 24.28 -3.85
CA SER A 26 -5.52 24.66 -5.25
C SER A 26 -4.77 23.68 -6.15
N LEU A 27 -5.35 23.42 -7.34
CA LEU A 27 -4.79 22.54 -8.36
C LEU A 27 -5.11 23.09 -9.75
N THR A 28 -4.12 23.17 -10.64
CA THR A 28 -4.33 23.58 -12.04
C THR A 28 -3.81 22.52 -12.97
N VAL A 29 -4.65 22.03 -13.90
CA VAL A 29 -4.30 21.03 -14.90
C VAL A 29 -4.40 21.65 -16.26
N HIS A 30 -3.37 21.49 -17.06
CA HIS A 30 -3.32 21.99 -18.44
C HIS A 30 -3.78 20.94 -19.44
N ARG A 31 -4.27 21.37 -20.58
CA ARG A 31 -4.69 20.49 -21.67
C ARG A 31 -3.48 19.71 -22.21
N GLY A 32 -3.65 18.39 -22.38
CA GLY A 32 -2.61 17.52 -22.88
C GLY A 32 -1.38 17.43 -21.97
N THR A 33 -1.58 17.44 -20.66
CA THR A 33 -0.50 17.24 -19.68
C THR A 33 -0.88 16.19 -18.65
N VAL A 34 0.14 15.56 -18.08
CA VAL A 34 0.04 14.67 -16.91
C VAL A 34 0.45 15.46 -15.67
N HIS A 35 -0.51 15.70 -14.80
CA HIS A 35 -0.30 16.40 -13.53
C HIS A 35 -0.29 15.41 -12.38
N ALA A 36 0.86 15.17 -11.78
CA ALA A 36 0.96 14.33 -10.60
C ALA A 36 0.43 15.04 -9.36
N LEU A 37 -0.39 14.37 -8.58
CA LEU A 37 -0.85 14.82 -7.27
C LEU A 37 -0.25 13.92 -6.18
N MET A 38 0.72 14.46 -5.46
CA MET A 38 1.52 13.75 -4.48
C MET A 38 1.24 14.18 -3.04
N GLY A 39 1.59 13.36 -2.10
CA GLY A 39 1.44 13.60 -0.67
C GLY A 39 1.29 12.29 0.09
N GLU A 40 1.49 12.31 1.39
CA GLU A 40 1.30 11.15 2.26
C GLU A 40 -0.16 10.66 2.29
N ASN A 41 -0.37 9.45 2.83
CA ASN A 41 -1.71 8.96 3.10
C ASN A 41 -2.39 9.86 4.14
N GLY A 42 -3.60 10.33 3.81
CA GLY A 42 -4.28 11.33 4.65
C GLY A 42 -3.98 12.79 4.28
N ALA A 43 -3.10 13.07 3.33
CA ALA A 43 -2.81 14.44 2.84
C ALA A 43 -4.00 15.10 2.12
N GLY A 44 -5.12 14.41 1.91
CA GLY A 44 -6.33 14.97 1.31
C GLY A 44 -6.49 14.72 -0.19
N LYS A 45 -5.56 14.04 -0.87
CA LYS A 45 -5.59 13.80 -2.33
C LYS A 45 -6.92 13.21 -2.82
N SER A 46 -7.30 12.06 -2.27
CA SER A 46 -8.56 11.39 -2.66
C SER A 46 -9.80 12.19 -2.25
N THR A 47 -9.72 13.00 -1.17
CA THR A 47 -10.81 13.92 -0.79
C THR A 47 -10.96 15.04 -1.82
N LEU A 48 -9.85 15.62 -2.30
CA LEU A 48 -9.85 16.64 -3.35
C LEU A 48 -10.48 16.09 -4.64
N MET A 49 -10.09 14.88 -5.05
CA MET A 49 -10.67 14.23 -6.24
C MET A 49 -12.15 13.88 -6.05
N LYS A 50 -12.57 13.44 -4.87
CA LYS A 50 -13.99 13.20 -4.56
C LYS A 50 -14.81 14.50 -4.56
N CYS A 51 -14.23 15.64 -4.22
CA CYS A 51 -14.88 16.95 -4.40
C CYS A 51 -15.00 17.32 -5.89
N LEU A 52 -13.97 17.09 -6.70
CA LEU A 52 -14.03 17.28 -8.15
C LEU A 52 -15.12 16.40 -8.79
N PHE A 53 -15.22 15.16 -8.35
CA PHE A 53 -16.13 14.15 -8.91
C PHE A 53 -17.56 14.22 -8.34
N GLY A 54 -17.86 15.22 -7.49
CA GLY A 54 -19.21 15.42 -6.93
C GLY A 54 -19.65 14.35 -5.92
N ILE A 55 -18.72 13.54 -5.39
CA ILE A 55 -18.98 12.56 -4.32
C ILE A 55 -19.11 13.29 -2.98
N TYR A 56 -18.24 14.28 -2.76
CA TYR A 56 -18.30 15.16 -1.60
C TYR A 56 -18.59 16.59 -2.03
N ALA A 57 -19.56 17.24 -1.40
CA ALA A 57 -19.74 18.67 -1.55
C ALA A 57 -18.56 19.41 -0.88
N LYS A 58 -17.89 20.30 -1.61
CA LYS A 58 -16.90 21.21 -1.04
C LYS A 58 -17.55 22.20 -0.08
N ASP A 59 -16.84 22.60 0.97
CA ASP A 59 -17.34 23.59 1.94
C ASP A 59 -17.05 25.01 1.46
N LYS A 60 -15.88 25.22 0.77
CA LYS A 60 -15.45 26.50 0.18
C LYS A 60 -14.63 26.26 -1.08
N GLY A 61 -14.40 27.34 -1.85
CA GLY A 61 -13.58 27.34 -3.05
C GLY A 61 -14.39 27.09 -4.32
N ASN A 62 -13.76 27.25 -5.49
CA ASN A 62 -14.39 27.14 -6.80
C ASN A 62 -13.64 26.13 -7.68
N ILE A 63 -14.38 25.49 -8.59
CA ILE A 63 -13.82 24.55 -9.57
C ILE A 63 -14.25 25.04 -10.96
N TYR A 64 -13.29 25.14 -11.87
CA TYR A 64 -13.52 25.56 -13.25
C TYR A 64 -13.06 24.49 -14.22
N LEU A 65 -13.87 24.15 -15.19
CA LEU A 65 -13.53 23.27 -16.32
C LEU A 65 -13.68 24.07 -17.62
N GLU A 66 -12.61 24.17 -18.40
CA GLU A 66 -12.58 25.01 -19.63
C GLU A 66 -13.04 26.46 -19.37
N GLY A 67 -12.68 27.02 -18.22
CA GLY A 67 -13.02 28.37 -17.79
C GLY A 67 -14.45 28.54 -17.26
N GLN A 68 -15.29 27.51 -17.32
CA GLN A 68 -16.65 27.55 -16.77
C GLN A 68 -16.66 26.98 -15.35
N GLU A 69 -17.33 27.70 -14.43
CA GLU A 69 -17.49 27.22 -13.05
C GLU A 69 -18.39 25.97 -13.03
N ILE A 70 -17.91 24.91 -12.35
CA ILE A 70 -18.63 23.67 -12.18
C ILE A 70 -18.83 23.33 -10.69
N ASN A 71 -19.92 22.65 -10.37
CA ASN A 71 -20.19 22.13 -9.02
C ASN A 71 -21.07 20.87 -9.14
N PHE A 72 -20.42 19.77 -9.49
CA PHE A 72 -21.12 18.49 -9.69
C PHE A 72 -21.75 17.99 -8.39
N LYS A 73 -22.97 17.50 -8.48
CA LYS A 73 -23.73 16.92 -7.35
C LYS A 73 -23.70 15.40 -7.33
N SER A 74 -23.11 14.78 -8.35
CA SER A 74 -22.97 13.33 -8.47
C SER A 74 -21.86 12.96 -9.43
N SER A 75 -21.32 11.73 -9.26
CA SER A 75 -20.35 11.16 -10.18
C SER A 75 -20.87 11.04 -11.62
N LYS A 76 -22.18 10.84 -11.80
CA LYS A 76 -22.80 10.79 -13.12
C LYS A 76 -22.69 12.15 -13.82
N GLU A 77 -22.99 13.24 -13.11
CA GLU A 77 -22.87 14.59 -13.65
C GLU A 77 -21.42 14.91 -14.04
N ALA A 78 -20.43 14.49 -13.25
CA ALA A 78 -19.02 14.63 -13.58
C ALA A 78 -18.65 13.88 -14.87
N LEU A 79 -19.07 12.63 -14.99
CA LEU A 79 -18.86 11.81 -16.19
C LEU A 79 -19.51 12.42 -17.44
N ASP A 80 -20.77 12.88 -17.33
CA ASP A 80 -21.52 13.49 -18.42
C ASP A 80 -20.87 14.82 -18.88
N ASN A 81 -20.09 15.48 -18.03
CA ASN A 81 -19.34 16.71 -18.34
C ASN A 81 -17.87 16.47 -18.71
N GLY A 82 -17.45 15.22 -18.85
CA GLY A 82 -16.13 14.84 -19.34
C GLY A 82 -15.04 14.76 -18.25
N VAL A 83 -15.42 14.53 -17.00
CA VAL A 83 -14.47 14.20 -15.93
C VAL A 83 -14.67 12.75 -15.53
N ALA A 84 -13.66 11.90 -15.76
CA ALA A 84 -13.65 10.49 -15.37
C ALA A 84 -12.61 10.19 -14.29
N MET A 85 -12.82 9.08 -13.58
CA MET A 85 -11.89 8.64 -12.52
C MET A 85 -11.75 7.12 -12.57
N VAL A 86 -10.50 6.67 -12.60
CA VAL A 86 -10.08 5.29 -12.35
C VAL A 86 -9.73 5.20 -10.87
N HIS A 87 -10.53 4.47 -10.10
CA HIS A 87 -10.41 4.38 -8.66
C HIS A 87 -9.36 3.35 -8.23
N GLN A 88 -8.74 3.57 -7.08
CA GLN A 88 -7.81 2.62 -6.44
C GLN A 88 -8.52 1.28 -6.12
N GLU A 89 -9.74 1.33 -5.58
CA GLU A 89 -10.55 0.13 -5.33
C GLU A 89 -11.50 -0.09 -6.52
N LEU A 90 -11.45 -1.31 -7.09
CA LEU A 90 -12.28 -1.68 -8.24
C LEU A 90 -13.74 -1.86 -7.83
N ASN A 91 -14.56 -0.86 -8.14
CA ASN A 91 -16.01 -0.85 -7.87
C ASN A 91 -16.80 -1.42 -9.07
N GLN A 92 -16.62 -2.72 -9.34
CA GLN A 92 -17.18 -3.39 -10.51
C GLN A 92 -18.32 -4.34 -10.15
N ALA A 93 -19.26 -4.49 -11.07
CA ALA A 93 -20.34 -5.47 -10.97
C ALA A 93 -19.79 -6.88 -11.31
N LEU A 94 -19.20 -7.57 -10.34
CA LEU A 94 -18.44 -8.82 -10.51
C LEU A 94 -19.25 -9.94 -11.17
N LYS A 95 -20.57 -9.99 -10.98
CA LYS A 95 -21.48 -10.98 -11.57
C LYS A 95 -21.95 -10.62 -12.99
N ARG A 96 -21.51 -9.50 -13.53
CA ARG A 96 -21.80 -9.05 -14.89
C ARG A 96 -20.59 -9.24 -15.79
N ASN A 97 -20.82 -9.24 -17.10
CA ASN A 97 -19.75 -9.32 -18.08
C ASN A 97 -18.98 -7.99 -18.22
N VAL A 98 -17.93 -8.00 -18.99
CA VAL A 98 -17.03 -6.87 -19.24
C VAL A 98 -17.77 -5.70 -19.90
N MET A 99 -18.51 -5.95 -21.00
CA MET A 99 -19.18 -4.87 -21.69
C MET A 99 -20.31 -4.26 -20.86
N ASP A 100 -21.02 -5.04 -20.02
CA ASP A 100 -21.98 -4.52 -19.06
C ASP A 100 -21.32 -3.53 -18.09
N ASN A 101 -20.11 -3.83 -17.61
CA ASN A 101 -19.38 -2.95 -16.71
C ASN A 101 -18.91 -1.66 -17.38
N ILE A 102 -18.47 -1.72 -18.65
CA ILE A 102 -18.05 -0.54 -19.41
C ILE A 102 -19.25 0.40 -19.66
N TRP A 103 -20.40 -0.15 -20.04
CA TRP A 103 -21.57 0.63 -20.41
C TRP A 103 -22.60 0.81 -19.29
N LEU A 104 -22.28 0.45 -18.07
CA LEU A 104 -23.17 0.56 -16.92
C LEU A 104 -23.73 1.99 -16.78
N GLY A 105 -25.07 2.10 -16.77
CA GLY A 105 -25.79 3.38 -16.66
C GLY A 105 -25.94 4.17 -17.98
N ARG A 106 -25.33 3.71 -19.10
CA ARG A 106 -25.38 4.36 -20.42
C ARG A 106 -25.51 3.36 -21.58
N TYR A 107 -26.23 2.28 -21.36
CA TYR A 107 -26.43 1.23 -22.35
C TYR A 107 -26.97 1.81 -23.70
N PRO A 108 -26.33 1.49 -24.85
CA PRO A 108 -26.89 1.81 -26.16
C PRO A 108 -28.30 1.23 -26.29
N LYS A 109 -29.23 2.00 -26.83
CA LYS A 109 -30.62 1.59 -26.94
C LYS A 109 -31.06 1.52 -28.41
N LYS A 110 -31.88 0.50 -28.71
CA LYS A 110 -32.67 0.39 -29.95
C LYS A 110 -34.12 0.34 -29.56
N GLY A 111 -34.79 1.50 -29.64
CA GLY A 111 -36.11 1.68 -29.05
C GLY A 111 -36.06 1.58 -27.52
N ILE A 112 -36.86 0.69 -26.93
CA ILE A 112 -36.92 0.45 -25.49
C ILE A 112 -35.91 -0.62 -25.00
N ALA A 113 -35.33 -1.40 -25.90
CA ALA A 113 -34.39 -2.48 -25.59
C ALA A 113 -32.94 -2.02 -25.68
N VAL A 114 -32.04 -2.73 -24.98
CA VAL A 114 -30.61 -2.53 -25.09
C VAL A 114 -30.13 -3.05 -26.47
N ASP A 115 -29.31 -2.25 -27.15
CA ASP A 115 -28.66 -2.65 -28.40
C ASP A 115 -27.32 -3.34 -28.10
N GLU A 116 -27.39 -4.64 -27.84
CA GLU A 116 -26.25 -5.44 -27.48
C GLU A 116 -25.19 -5.52 -28.59
N LYS A 117 -25.63 -5.53 -29.87
CA LYS A 117 -24.72 -5.54 -31.02
C LYS A 117 -23.90 -4.26 -31.11
N LYS A 118 -24.56 -3.11 -30.89
CA LYS A 118 -23.88 -1.81 -30.83
C LYS A 118 -22.95 -1.77 -29.65
N MET A 119 -23.38 -2.22 -28.47
CA MET A 119 -22.58 -2.27 -27.26
C MET A 119 -21.29 -3.11 -27.44
N TYR A 120 -21.41 -4.28 -28.06
CA TYR A 120 -20.28 -5.12 -28.41
C TYR A 120 -19.30 -4.42 -29.37
N LYS A 121 -19.84 -3.84 -30.46
CA LYS A 121 -19.06 -3.12 -31.48
C LYS A 121 -18.29 -1.95 -30.87
N ASP A 122 -18.93 -1.17 -30.02
CA ASP A 122 -18.35 0.00 -29.38
C ASP A 122 -17.30 -0.44 -28.33
N THR A 123 -17.53 -1.54 -27.61
CA THR A 123 -16.53 -2.13 -26.69
C THR A 123 -15.29 -2.59 -27.43
N MET A 124 -15.46 -3.31 -28.55
CA MET A 124 -14.34 -3.77 -29.36
C MET A 124 -13.55 -2.61 -30.00
N ALA A 125 -14.21 -1.50 -30.32
CA ALA A 125 -13.54 -0.31 -30.80
C ALA A 125 -12.60 0.29 -29.73
N VAL A 126 -13.09 0.42 -28.48
CA VAL A 126 -12.28 0.88 -27.35
C VAL A 126 -11.14 -0.11 -27.06
N PHE A 127 -11.40 -1.41 -27.06
CA PHE A 127 -10.36 -2.41 -26.82
C PHE A 127 -9.28 -2.43 -27.88
N LYS A 128 -9.65 -2.27 -29.16
CA LYS A 128 -8.69 -2.13 -30.26
C LYS A 128 -7.82 -0.90 -30.11
N GLU A 129 -8.42 0.22 -29.73
CA GLU A 129 -7.74 1.49 -29.48
C GLU A 129 -6.71 1.40 -28.34
N LEU A 130 -7.09 0.70 -27.26
CA LEU A 130 -6.26 0.54 -26.05
C LEU A 130 -5.37 -0.72 -26.08
N GLU A 131 -5.38 -1.48 -27.18
CA GLU A 131 -4.65 -2.76 -27.32
C GLU A 131 -5.00 -3.77 -26.21
N ILE A 132 -6.26 -3.76 -25.75
CA ILE A 132 -6.76 -4.68 -24.71
C ILE A 132 -7.28 -5.96 -25.37
N ASN A 133 -6.74 -7.11 -24.96
CA ASN A 133 -7.19 -8.42 -25.45
C ASN A 133 -8.01 -9.13 -24.37
N VAL A 134 -9.29 -8.76 -24.28
CA VAL A 134 -10.25 -9.35 -23.33
C VAL A 134 -11.57 -9.60 -24.07
N ASP A 135 -12.20 -10.76 -23.81
CA ASP A 135 -13.53 -11.07 -24.32
C ASP A 135 -14.59 -10.18 -23.64
N PRO A 136 -15.37 -9.37 -24.40
CA PRO A 136 -16.44 -8.52 -23.87
C PRO A 136 -17.53 -9.28 -23.10
N TYR A 137 -17.76 -10.55 -23.39
CA TYR A 137 -18.75 -11.40 -22.70
C TYR A 137 -18.21 -12.07 -21.44
N ARG A 138 -16.90 -12.02 -21.18
CA ARG A 138 -16.31 -12.65 -19.99
C ARG A 138 -16.86 -12.04 -18.71
N ILE A 139 -17.18 -12.90 -17.74
CA ILE A 139 -17.69 -12.47 -16.42
C ILE A 139 -16.54 -11.89 -15.59
N MET A 140 -16.74 -10.70 -15.02
CA MET A 140 -15.69 -9.98 -14.28
C MET A 140 -15.08 -10.78 -13.11
N SER A 141 -15.90 -11.56 -12.39
CA SER A 141 -15.39 -12.37 -11.25
C SER A 141 -14.41 -13.49 -11.64
N THR A 142 -14.34 -13.86 -12.92
CA THR A 142 -13.43 -14.90 -13.44
C THR A 142 -12.09 -14.34 -13.93
N MET A 143 -11.91 -13.01 -13.82
CA MET A 143 -10.74 -12.31 -14.34
C MET A 143 -9.73 -11.99 -13.24
N PRO A 144 -8.42 -12.07 -13.53
CA PRO A 144 -7.38 -11.51 -12.67
C PRO A 144 -7.63 -10.03 -12.37
N VAL A 145 -7.12 -9.56 -11.23
CA VAL A 145 -7.29 -8.16 -10.80
C VAL A 145 -6.70 -7.19 -11.82
N SER A 146 -5.53 -7.50 -12.39
CA SER A 146 -4.88 -6.68 -13.42
C SER A 146 -5.73 -6.49 -14.68
N GLN A 147 -6.33 -7.56 -15.20
CA GLN A 147 -7.25 -7.47 -16.34
C GLN A 147 -8.50 -6.64 -16.01
N ARG A 148 -9.01 -6.78 -14.79
CA ARG A 148 -10.14 -5.97 -14.31
C ARG A 148 -9.76 -4.50 -14.21
N GLN A 149 -8.52 -4.18 -13.85
CA GLN A 149 -7.99 -2.81 -13.85
C GLN A 149 -7.98 -2.23 -15.28
N MET A 150 -7.55 -3.01 -16.27
CA MET A 150 -7.56 -2.60 -17.68
C MET A 150 -8.99 -2.33 -18.20
N VAL A 151 -9.97 -3.10 -17.75
CA VAL A 151 -11.39 -2.85 -18.06
C VAL A 151 -11.89 -1.53 -17.44
N GLU A 152 -11.46 -1.18 -16.22
CA GLU A 152 -11.82 0.10 -15.58
C GLU A 152 -11.22 1.30 -16.33
N ILE A 153 -9.97 1.15 -16.83
CA ILE A 153 -9.33 2.14 -17.69
C ILE A 153 -10.10 2.28 -19.00
N ALA A 154 -10.47 1.18 -19.67
CA ALA A 154 -11.27 1.18 -20.88
C ALA A 154 -12.63 1.87 -20.67
N LYS A 155 -13.26 1.64 -19.53
CA LYS A 155 -14.49 2.32 -19.13
C LYS A 155 -14.28 3.83 -19.02
N ALA A 156 -13.23 4.31 -18.33
CA ALA A 156 -12.94 5.73 -18.21
C ALA A 156 -12.69 6.39 -19.57
N VAL A 157 -11.91 5.75 -20.44
CA VAL A 157 -11.64 6.22 -21.82
C VAL A 157 -12.91 6.27 -22.66
N SER A 158 -13.81 5.29 -22.51
CA SER A 158 -15.07 5.20 -23.29
C SER A 158 -16.07 6.34 -23.01
N TYR A 159 -15.82 7.21 -22.02
CA TYR A 159 -16.58 8.45 -21.80
C TYR A 159 -16.11 9.62 -22.67
N ASN A 160 -15.04 9.44 -23.45
CA ASN A 160 -14.40 10.54 -24.21
C ASN A 160 -14.11 11.76 -23.32
N SER A 161 -13.52 11.49 -22.17
CA SER A 161 -13.34 12.46 -21.10
C SER A 161 -12.30 13.52 -21.45
N LYS A 162 -12.53 14.74 -21.00
CA LYS A 162 -11.58 15.88 -21.07
C LYS A 162 -10.49 15.75 -20.00
N VAL A 163 -10.91 15.31 -18.79
CA VAL A 163 -10.03 15.09 -17.65
C VAL A 163 -10.20 13.65 -17.14
N ILE A 164 -9.11 12.94 -16.95
CA ILE A 164 -9.11 11.60 -16.36
C ILE A 164 -8.21 11.59 -15.12
N VAL A 165 -8.78 11.17 -13.99
CA VAL A 165 -8.04 10.96 -12.75
C VAL A 165 -7.66 9.48 -12.65
N PHE A 166 -6.38 9.18 -12.47
CA PHE A 166 -5.86 7.86 -12.16
C PHE A 166 -5.42 7.83 -10.68
N ASP A 167 -6.16 7.12 -9.84
CA ASP A 167 -5.85 7.00 -8.41
C ASP A 167 -5.19 5.65 -8.13
N GLU A 168 -3.86 5.64 -7.97
CA GLU A 168 -2.99 4.47 -7.78
C GLU A 168 -3.24 3.32 -8.79
N PRO A 169 -3.24 3.58 -10.10
CA PRO A 169 -3.69 2.62 -11.11
C PRO A 169 -2.77 1.40 -11.26
N THR A 170 -1.53 1.46 -10.75
CA THR A 170 -0.50 0.43 -10.92
C THR A 170 -0.36 -0.51 -9.70
N SER A 171 -1.21 -0.37 -8.69
CA SER A 171 -1.10 -1.14 -7.44
C SER A 171 -1.27 -2.66 -7.61
N SER A 172 -1.89 -3.11 -8.71
CA SER A 172 -2.17 -4.52 -9.03
C SER A 172 -1.67 -4.95 -10.41
N LEU A 173 -0.81 -4.14 -11.04
CA LEU A 173 -0.27 -4.39 -12.39
C LEU A 173 1.15 -4.92 -12.30
N THR A 174 1.50 -5.82 -13.24
CA THR A 174 2.87 -6.22 -13.51
C THR A 174 3.64 -5.09 -14.20
N GLU A 175 4.97 -5.16 -14.25
CA GLU A 175 5.79 -4.16 -14.94
C GLU A 175 5.41 -4.00 -16.43
N GLU A 176 5.11 -5.09 -17.12
CA GLU A 176 4.68 -5.08 -18.52
C GLU A 176 3.32 -4.36 -18.67
N GLU A 177 2.38 -4.62 -17.76
CA GLU A 177 1.07 -3.95 -17.75
C GLU A 177 1.19 -2.45 -17.39
N VAL A 178 2.15 -2.07 -16.54
CA VAL A 178 2.47 -0.66 -16.24
C VAL A 178 2.99 0.05 -17.49
N GLU A 179 3.89 -0.59 -18.25
CA GLU A 179 4.36 -0.05 -19.55
C GLU A 179 3.20 0.18 -20.53
N HIS A 180 2.28 -0.78 -20.59
CA HIS A 180 1.08 -0.65 -21.40
C HIS A 180 0.18 0.52 -20.94
N LEU A 181 -0.05 0.65 -19.63
CA LEU A 181 -0.80 1.78 -19.06
C LEU A 181 -0.13 3.12 -19.44
N PHE A 182 1.20 3.22 -19.37
CA PHE A 182 1.90 4.45 -19.71
C PHE A 182 1.78 4.81 -21.20
N LYS A 183 1.74 3.82 -22.11
CA LYS A 183 1.40 4.05 -23.52
C LYS A 183 -0.01 4.62 -23.68
N ILE A 184 -1.00 4.08 -22.96
CA ILE A 184 -2.38 4.59 -22.97
C ILE A 184 -2.42 6.05 -22.46
N ILE A 185 -1.75 6.35 -21.35
CA ILE A 185 -1.70 7.70 -20.77
C ILE A 185 -1.08 8.69 -21.76
N ASN A 186 0.04 8.33 -22.39
CA ASN A 186 0.68 9.18 -23.39
C ASN A 186 -0.22 9.42 -24.61
N MET A 187 -0.90 8.38 -25.10
CA MET A 187 -1.87 8.52 -26.19
C MET A 187 -3.02 9.49 -25.82
N LEU A 188 -3.55 9.40 -24.60
CA LEU A 188 -4.60 10.31 -24.11
C LEU A 188 -4.10 11.75 -23.99
N ARG A 189 -2.88 11.91 -23.44
CA ARG A 189 -2.20 13.21 -23.35
C ARG A 189 -2.06 13.87 -24.73
N ASP A 190 -1.58 13.11 -25.71
CA ASP A 190 -1.35 13.60 -27.08
C ASP A 190 -2.67 14.00 -27.79
N ARG A 191 -3.81 13.47 -27.33
CA ARG A 191 -5.16 13.90 -27.76
C ARG A 191 -5.69 15.12 -27.01
N GLY A 192 -4.91 15.70 -26.11
CA GLY A 192 -5.28 16.89 -25.35
C GLY A 192 -6.09 16.60 -24.09
N VAL A 193 -6.17 15.35 -23.63
CA VAL A 193 -6.78 15.00 -22.35
C VAL A 193 -5.88 15.50 -21.20
N GLY A 194 -6.46 16.19 -20.21
CA GLY A 194 -5.77 16.52 -18.97
C GLY A 194 -5.79 15.32 -18.03
N ILE A 195 -4.64 14.92 -17.56
CA ILE A 195 -4.51 13.72 -16.72
C ILE A 195 -4.06 14.13 -15.31
N ILE A 196 -4.78 13.66 -14.29
CA ILE A 196 -4.35 13.74 -12.90
C ILE A 196 -3.89 12.35 -12.49
N TYR A 197 -2.61 12.21 -12.14
CA TYR A 197 -2.00 10.94 -11.78
C TYR A 197 -1.62 10.92 -10.31
N ILE A 198 -2.23 10.04 -9.52
CA ILE A 198 -1.95 9.87 -8.10
C ILE A 198 -1.20 8.55 -7.94
N SER A 199 0.03 8.61 -7.42
CA SER A 199 0.82 7.43 -7.09
C SER A 199 1.79 7.77 -5.94
N HIS A 200 2.16 6.77 -5.18
CA HIS A 200 3.24 6.86 -4.19
C HIS A 200 4.57 6.33 -4.75
N LYS A 201 4.57 5.75 -5.97
CA LYS A 201 5.76 5.25 -6.64
C LYS A 201 6.49 6.37 -7.36
N MET A 202 7.55 6.87 -6.74
CA MET A 202 8.29 8.05 -7.22
C MET A 202 8.86 7.88 -8.64
N ALA A 203 9.31 6.66 -9.00
CA ALA A 203 9.84 6.37 -10.32
C ALA A 203 8.77 6.57 -11.42
N GLU A 204 7.52 6.18 -11.16
CA GLU A 204 6.41 6.40 -12.08
C GLU A 204 6.15 7.90 -12.28
N ILE A 205 6.11 8.67 -11.20
CA ILE A 205 5.87 10.10 -11.22
C ILE A 205 6.91 10.84 -12.05
N LYS A 206 8.20 10.59 -11.82
CA LYS A 206 9.30 11.23 -12.57
C LYS A 206 9.27 10.89 -14.06
N ARG A 207 8.78 9.71 -14.39
CA ARG A 207 8.77 9.23 -15.77
C ARG A 207 7.62 9.80 -16.59
N ILE A 208 6.43 9.99 -15.99
CA ILE A 208 5.21 10.28 -16.76
C ILE A 208 4.71 11.71 -16.62
N SER A 209 5.09 12.43 -15.55
CA SER A 209 4.46 13.70 -15.20
C SER A 209 5.13 14.90 -15.83
N ASP A 210 4.33 15.87 -16.25
CA ASP A 210 4.77 17.21 -16.68
C ASP A 210 4.84 18.17 -15.48
N TYR A 211 3.88 18.07 -14.56
CA TYR A 211 3.79 18.89 -13.35
C TYR A 211 3.57 18.01 -12.13
N ILE A 212 4.07 18.47 -10.98
CA ILE A 212 3.86 17.83 -9.68
C ILE A 212 3.30 18.85 -8.70
N THR A 213 2.13 18.53 -8.14
CA THR A 213 1.58 19.23 -6.96
C THR A 213 1.76 18.34 -5.74
N VAL A 214 2.33 18.91 -4.68
CA VAL A 214 2.50 18.23 -3.39
C VAL A 214 1.49 18.78 -2.39
N MET A 215 0.77 17.87 -1.74
CA MET A 215 -0.14 18.12 -0.63
C MET A 215 0.40 17.51 0.67
N ARG A 216 0.18 18.19 1.79
CA ARG A 216 0.51 17.70 3.13
C ARG A 216 -0.52 18.20 4.15
N ASP A 217 -1.00 17.32 5.03
CA ASP A 217 -1.95 17.63 6.11
C ASP A 217 -3.19 18.44 5.64
N GLY A 218 -3.72 18.08 4.46
CA GLY A 218 -4.87 18.75 3.86
C GLY A 218 -4.58 20.10 3.21
N GLN A 219 -3.32 20.50 3.08
CA GLN A 219 -2.90 21.79 2.49
C GLN A 219 -2.11 21.59 1.20
N TRP A 220 -2.17 22.56 0.32
CA TRP A 220 -1.27 22.70 -0.82
C TRP A 220 0.10 23.17 -0.33
N VAL A 221 1.17 22.49 -0.73
CA VAL A 221 2.55 22.84 -0.37
C VAL A 221 3.26 23.54 -1.52
N ALA A 222 3.28 22.90 -2.69
CA ALA A 222 3.95 23.40 -3.88
C ALA A 222 3.38 22.79 -5.15
N THR A 223 3.50 23.53 -6.27
CA THR A 223 3.35 23.00 -7.63
C THR A 223 4.59 23.40 -8.43
N ARG A 224 5.22 22.46 -9.13
CA ARG A 224 6.43 22.67 -9.92
C ARG A 224 6.41 21.81 -11.20
N PRO A 225 7.11 22.20 -12.27
CA PRO A 225 7.42 21.32 -13.37
C PRO A 225 8.18 20.09 -12.88
N ALA A 226 7.81 18.89 -13.35
CA ALA A 226 8.43 17.64 -12.90
C ALA A 226 9.94 17.57 -13.24
N ALA A 227 10.35 18.22 -14.33
CA ALA A 227 11.75 18.27 -14.76
C ALA A 227 12.65 19.04 -13.77
N GLU A 228 12.09 20.00 -13.02
CA GLU A 228 12.83 20.85 -12.08
C GLU A 228 12.98 20.24 -10.68
N LEU A 229 12.18 19.20 -10.36
CA LEU A 229 12.16 18.60 -9.04
C LEU A 229 13.05 17.37 -8.98
N GLU A 230 14.03 17.37 -8.08
CA GLU A 230 14.76 16.17 -7.71
C GLU A 230 13.95 15.27 -6.75
N MET A 231 14.22 13.97 -6.76
CA MET A 231 13.50 12.98 -5.95
C MET A 231 13.48 13.35 -4.46
N ASN A 232 14.63 13.73 -3.91
CA ASN A 232 14.78 14.09 -2.51
C ASN A 232 13.99 15.37 -2.17
N GLU A 233 13.85 16.29 -3.11
CA GLU A 233 13.04 17.50 -2.92
C GLU A 233 11.56 17.20 -2.87
N ILE A 234 11.08 16.29 -3.72
CA ILE A 234 9.68 15.83 -3.68
C ILE A 234 9.37 15.21 -2.30
N ILE A 235 10.26 14.33 -1.82
CA ILE A 235 10.13 13.68 -0.51
C ILE A 235 10.12 14.74 0.61
N ARG A 236 11.04 15.70 0.57
CA ARG A 236 11.09 16.82 1.54
C ARG A 236 9.79 17.61 1.59
N LEU A 237 9.23 17.94 0.43
CA LEU A 237 7.96 18.66 0.34
C LEU A 237 6.79 17.86 0.92
N MET A 238 6.78 16.54 0.69
CA MET A 238 5.73 15.64 1.18
C MET A 238 5.80 15.46 2.70
N VAL A 239 6.98 15.20 3.24
CA VAL A 239 7.20 14.85 4.67
C VAL A 239 7.38 16.09 5.54
N GLY A 240 7.86 17.21 4.97
CA GLY A 240 8.04 18.48 5.68
C GLY A 240 9.27 18.58 6.57
N ARG A 241 10.14 17.59 6.52
CA ARG A 241 11.48 17.56 7.16
C ARG A 241 12.51 17.07 6.15
N GLU A 242 13.75 17.46 6.31
CA GLU A 242 14.82 16.88 5.52
C GLU A 242 15.00 15.43 5.93
N LEU A 243 14.59 14.52 5.05
CA LEU A 243 15.07 13.13 5.10
C LEU A 243 16.41 13.14 4.35
N THR A 244 17.48 13.33 5.09
CA THR A 244 18.84 13.31 4.54
C THR A 244 19.19 11.95 3.92
N ASN A 245 18.46 10.88 4.32
CA ASN A 245 18.55 9.54 3.77
C ASN A 245 17.16 8.90 3.70
N GLN A 246 16.89 8.12 2.66
CA GLN A 246 15.65 7.33 2.50
C GLN A 246 15.48 6.30 3.63
N PHE A 247 16.58 5.80 4.17
CA PHE A 247 16.64 4.86 5.28
C PHE A 247 17.43 5.46 6.45
N PRO A 248 17.07 5.16 7.71
CA PRO A 248 17.86 5.59 8.86
C PRO A 248 19.24 4.90 8.86
N PRO A 249 20.27 5.52 9.44
CA PRO A 249 21.60 4.93 9.54
C PRO A 249 21.55 3.66 10.38
N LYS A 250 22.15 2.58 9.88
CA LYS A 250 22.28 1.30 10.62
C LYS A 250 23.25 1.47 11.78
N THR A 251 22.74 1.37 12.98
CA THR A 251 23.52 1.52 14.23
C THR A 251 23.60 0.24 15.05
N ASN A 252 22.81 -0.77 14.68
CA ASN A 252 22.80 -2.07 15.35
C ASN A 252 24.05 -2.89 15.00
N VAL A 253 24.44 -3.76 15.94
CA VAL A 253 25.58 -4.67 15.79
C VAL A 253 25.05 -6.09 16.03
N PRO A 254 25.02 -6.95 15.00
CA PRO A 254 24.66 -8.35 15.16
C PRO A 254 25.59 -9.08 16.15
N GLY A 255 25.00 -9.77 17.12
CA GLY A 255 25.70 -10.57 18.12
C GLY A 255 25.77 -12.06 17.78
N ASP A 256 25.60 -12.92 18.80
CA ASP A 256 25.59 -14.36 18.63
C ASP A 256 24.32 -14.86 17.97
N ILE A 257 24.39 -16.07 17.37
CA ILE A 257 23.24 -16.73 16.79
C ILE A 257 22.20 -16.99 17.88
N TYR A 258 20.96 -16.54 17.64
CA TYR A 258 19.87 -16.70 18.60
C TYR A 258 18.77 -17.61 18.08
N LEU A 259 18.37 -17.43 16.81
CA LEU A 259 17.39 -18.28 16.14
C LEU A 259 18.08 -19.17 15.10
N ARG A 260 17.79 -20.47 15.14
CA ARG A 260 18.13 -21.43 14.07
C ARG A 260 16.86 -22.04 13.52
N VAL A 261 16.82 -22.17 12.22
CA VAL A 261 15.76 -22.88 11.48
C VAL A 261 16.45 -23.93 10.62
N GLU A 262 16.16 -25.19 10.87
CA GLU A 262 16.83 -26.33 10.24
C GLU A 262 15.80 -27.28 9.64
N HIS A 263 16.01 -27.68 8.38
CA HIS A 263 15.20 -28.63 7.63
C HIS A 263 13.69 -28.29 7.58
N LEU A 264 13.34 -26.99 7.61
CA LEU A 264 11.94 -26.57 7.61
C LEU A 264 11.26 -26.92 6.29
N THR A 265 10.31 -27.86 6.35
CA THR A 265 9.58 -28.37 5.19
C THR A 265 8.07 -28.24 5.43
N GLY A 266 7.36 -27.64 4.46
CA GLY A 266 5.91 -27.45 4.51
C GLY A 266 5.12 -28.70 4.11
N MET A 267 3.85 -28.76 4.52
CA MET A 267 2.95 -29.90 4.19
C MET A 267 2.69 -30.04 2.69
N TYR A 268 2.67 -28.96 1.91
CA TYR A 268 2.22 -28.92 0.51
C TYR A 268 3.31 -28.44 -0.46
N ASN A 269 4.58 -28.80 -0.21
CA ASN A 269 5.74 -28.44 -1.05
C ASN A 269 6.02 -26.94 -1.23
N GLN A 270 5.37 -26.08 -0.45
CA GLN A 270 5.60 -24.63 -0.46
C GLN A 270 6.95 -24.28 0.16
N LEU A 271 7.43 -25.10 1.10
CA LEU A 271 8.74 -25.01 1.70
C LEU A 271 9.44 -26.38 1.57
N ARG A 272 10.72 -26.35 1.20
CA ARG A 272 11.52 -27.52 0.89
C ARG A 272 12.90 -27.37 1.52
N ASP A 273 13.10 -27.96 2.70
CA ASP A 273 14.39 -27.99 3.39
C ASP A 273 15.00 -26.58 3.59
N VAL A 274 14.21 -25.66 4.16
CA VAL A 274 14.64 -24.28 4.43
C VAL A 274 15.55 -24.28 5.64
N ASN A 275 16.76 -23.75 5.49
CA ASN A 275 17.81 -23.69 6.51
C ASN A 275 18.37 -22.27 6.57
N PHE A 276 18.32 -21.62 7.73
CA PHE A 276 18.98 -20.33 7.98
C PHE A 276 19.07 -20.05 9.49
N HIS A 277 19.79 -19.01 9.84
CA HIS A 277 19.90 -18.54 11.22
C HIS A 277 19.77 -17.02 11.30
N ALA A 278 19.40 -16.51 12.47
CA ALA A 278 19.41 -15.08 12.77
C ALA A 278 20.08 -14.82 14.13
N ARG A 279 20.71 -13.65 14.24
CA ARG A 279 21.52 -13.26 15.39
C ARG A 279 20.78 -12.30 16.32
N ARG A 280 21.19 -12.19 17.57
CA ARG A 280 20.72 -11.12 18.46
C ARG A 280 21.10 -9.75 17.88
N GLY A 281 20.16 -8.81 17.90
CA GLY A 281 20.40 -7.48 17.37
C GLY A 281 20.55 -7.41 15.84
N GLU A 282 20.24 -8.50 15.13
CA GLU A 282 20.27 -8.56 13.66
C GLU A 282 18.89 -8.24 13.07
N ILE A 283 18.91 -7.54 11.95
CA ILE A 283 17.78 -7.42 11.04
C ILE A 283 18.08 -8.31 9.82
N LEU A 284 17.51 -9.52 9.80
CA LEU A 284 17.64 -10.47 8.71
C LEU A 284 16.54 -10.24 7.68
N GLY A 285 16.90 -9.96 6.43
CA GLY A 285 15.97 -9.86 5.31
C GLY A 285 15.63 -11.23 4.70
N LEU A 286 14.38 -11.45 4.33
CA LEU A 286 13.98 -12.54 3.45
C LEU A 286 13.52 -11.97 2.10
N ALA A 287 14.32 -12.17 1.06
CA ALA A 287 14.04 -11.79 -0.32
C ALA A 287 13.51 -12.95 -1.15
N GLY A 288 12.91 -12.68 -2.30
CA GLY A 288 12.45 -13.67 -3.27
C GLY A 288 11.28 -13.17 -4.11
N LEU A 289 10.96 -13.88 -5.17
CA LEU A 289 9.79 -13.61 -6.00
C LEU A 289 8.48 -13.94 -5.26
N ASP A 290 7.35 -13.50 -5.80
CA ASP A 290 6.04 -13.89 -5.29
C ASP A 290 5.91 -15.42 -5.28
N SER A 291 5.29 -15.95 -4.22
CA SER A 291 5.16 -17.40 -3.99
C SER A 291 6.48 -18.16 -3.79
N SER A 292 7.59 -17.46 -3.48
CA SER A 292 8.89 -18.11 -3.19
C SER A 292 8.95 -18.83 -1.84
N GLY A 293 7.94 -18.67 -0.97
CA GLY A 293 7.86 -19.28 0.35
C GLY A 293 8.24 -18.37 1.52
N ARG A 294 8.40 -17.07 1.32
CA ARG A 294 8.78 -16.08 2.36
C ARG A 294 7.76 -16.03 3.50
N THR A 295 6.50 -15.70 3.19
CA THR A 295 5.37 -15.66 4.13
C THR A 295 5.17 -17.01 4.80
N GLU A 296 5.17 -18.10 4.03
CA GLU A 296 5.02 -19.46 4.53
C GLU A 296 6.12 -19.84 5.53
N THR A 297 7.33 -19.33 5.34
CA THR A 297 8.44 -19.51 6.29
C THR A 297 8.14 -18.85 7.63
N LEU A 298 7.74 -17.56 7.64
CA LEU A 298 7.40 -16.85 8.87
C LEU A 298 6.20 -17.49 9.60
N GLU A 299 5.14 -17.84 8.86
CA GLU A 299 3.95 -18.50 9.39
C GLU A 299 4.25 -19.88 10.00
N SER A 300 5.17 -20.65 9.36
CA SER A 300 5.60 -21.95 9.86
C SER A 300 6.48 -21.84 11.11
N ILE A 301 7.36 -20.84 11.19
CA ILE A 301 8.15 -20.53 12.38
C ILE A 301 7.22 -20.12 13.53
N PHE A 302 6.21 -19.28 13.24
CA PHE A 302 5.24 -18.86 14.25
C PHE A 302 4.22 -19.92 14.61
N GLY A 303 4.13 -21.04 13.86
CA GLY A 303 3.24 -22.17 14.16
C GLY A 303 1.77 -21.95 13.83
N ILE A 304 1.42 -20.97 12.98
CA ILE A 304 0.08 -20.83 12.40
C ILE A 304 -0.08 -21.62 11.11
N ARG A 305 1.04 -21.98 10.45
CA ARG A 305 1.08 -22.89 9.32
C ARG A 305 1.73 -24.21 9.73
N THR A 306 1.05 -25.32 9.45
CA THR A 306 1.56 -26.65 9.78
C THR A 306 2.77 -26.98 8.92
N ARG A 307 3.85 -27.43 9.56
CA ARG A 307 5.07 -27.97 8.94
C ARG A 307 5.09 -29.49 8.98
N LYS A 308 5.70 -30.11 7.96
CA LYS A 308 5.93 -31.55 7.91
C LYS A 308 7.14 -31.95 8.74
N GLU A 309 8.23 -31.19 8.60
CA GLU A 309 9.53 -31.41 9.23
C GLU A 309 10.15 -30.06 9.59
N GLY A 310 11.16 -30.07 10.41
CA GLY A 310 11.99 -28.93 10.75
C GLY A 310 12.11 -28.69 12.25
N ILE A 311 13.28 -28.20 12.62
CA ILE A 311 13.63 -27.83 13.99
C ILE A 311 13.79 -26.32 14.05
N ILE A 312 13.20 -25.70 15.06
CA ILE A 312 13.41 -24.30 15.42
C ILE A 312 14.07 -24.29 16.77
N SER A 313 15.18 -23.59 16.91
CA SER A 313 15.90 -23.47 18.17
C SER A 313 16.13 -22.00 18.51
N LEU A 314 15.99 -21.66 19.78
CA LEU A 314 16.37 -20.37 20.36
C LEU A 314 17.52 -20.60 21.32
N ASP A 315 18.63 -19.90 21.13
CA ASP A 315 19.84 -20.06 21.96
C ASP A 315 20.26 -21.52 22.09
N ASP A 316 20.32 -22.21 20.94
CA ASP A 316 20.60 -23.64 20.76
C ASP A 316 19.62 -24.60 21.50
N GLN A 317 18.52 -24.10 22.06
CA GLN A 317 17.49 -24.92 22.70
C GLN A 317 16.29 -25.12 21.73
N PRO A 318 15.84 -26.37 21.50
CA PRO A 318 14.70 -26.64 20.66
C PRO A 318 13.43 -25.91 21.14
N CYS A 319 12.76 -25.23 20.23
CA CYS A 319 11.56 -24.45 20.49
C CYS A 319 10.37 -25.02 19.71
N PHE A 320 9.30 -25.38 20.41
CA PHE A 320 8.11 -25.94 19.81
C PHE A 320 7.03 -24.86 19.68
N ASN A 321 6.82 -24.40 18.45
CA ASN A 321 5.77 -23.46 18.08
C ASN A 321 4.68 -24.22 17.31
N ARG A 322 3.70 -24.81 18.03
CA ARG A 322 2.57 -25.58 17.46
C ARG A 322 1.31 -24.75 17.34
N SER A 323 1.29 -23.57 17.93
CA SER A 323 0.18 -22.62 17.90
C SER A 323 0.67 -21.20 18.18
N ALA A 324 -0.11 -20.20 17.77
CA ALA A 324 0.19 -18.79 18.07
C ALA A 324 0.38 -18.54 19.59
N GLY A 325 -0.42 -19.20 20.42
CA GLY A 325 -0.32 -19.06 21.89
C GLY A 325 1.00 -19.61 22.47
N GLU A 326 1.54 -20.71 21.90
CA GLU A 326 2.87 -21.23 22.27
C GLU A 326 3.97 -20.29 21.80
N SER A 327 3.88 -19.80 20.57
CA SER A 327 4.88 -18.89 19.99
C SER A 327 4.99 -17.58 20.76
N ILE A 328 3.85 -17.01 21.19
CA ILE A 328 3.86 -15.83 22.06
C ILE A 328 4.56 -16.12 23.38
N LYS A 329 4.32 -17.27 24.01
CA LYS A 329 4.99 -17.68 25.26
C LYS A 329 6.49 -17.89 25.07
N ASN A 330 6.90 -18.35 23.88
CA ASN A 330 8.29 -18.58 23.51
C ASN A 330 8.98 -17.29 23.04
N GLY A 331 8.31 -16.12 23.15
CA GLY A 331 8.90 -14.83 22.84
C GLY A 331 8.89 -14.46 21.35
N PHE A 332 7.98 -15.02 20.54
CA PHE A 332 7.81 -14.65 19.15
C PHE A 332 6.65 -13.66 18.97
N ALA A 333 6.82 -12.75 18.03
CA ALA A 333 5.78 -11.89 17.49
C ALA A 333 5.69 -12.07 15.97
N LEU A 334 4.48 -12.00 15.38
CA LEU A 334 4.26 -12.07 13.94
C LEU A 334 3.38 -10.92 13.47
N LEU A 335 3.95 -10.06 12.65
CA LEU A 335 3.20 -9.10 11.86
C LEU A 335 2.93 -9.72 10.49
N THR A 336 1.66 -9.81 10.09
CA THR A 336 1.21 -10.47 8.87
C THR A 336 1.10 -9.51 7.70
N GLU A 337 1.31 -9.99 6.47
CA GLU A 337 1.24 -9.23 5.22
C GLU A 337 -0.11 -8.49 5.06
N GLU A 338 -1.23 -9.20 5.23
CA GLU A 338 -2.59 -8.69 5.03
C GLU A 338 -3.10 -7.96 6.30
N ARG A 339 -2.65 -6.72 6.50
CA ARG A 339 -3.02 -5.91 7.68
C ARG A 339 -4.51 -5.89 7.96
N ARG A 340 -5.35 -5.63 6.95
CA ARG A 340 -6.80 -5.48 7.13
C ARG A 340 -7.53 -6.79 7.39
N ALA A 341 -7.08 -7.87 6.78
CA ALA A 341 -7.72 -9.18 6.89
C ALA A 341 -7.27 -9.95 8.13
N THR A 342 -5.98 -9.91 8.46
CA THR A 342 -5.38 -10.73 9.51
C THR A 342 -4.70 -9.94 10.62
N GLY A 343 -4.33 -8.67 10.37
CA GLY A 343 -3.57 -7.84 11.31
C GLY A 343 -4.44 -7.08 12.32
N ILE A 344 -5.65 -6.62 11.96
CA ILE A 344 -6.49 -5.77 12.81
C ILE A 344 -7.90 -6.33 13.02
N PHE A 345 -8.47 -6.05 14.18
CA PHE A 345 -9.90 -6.21 14.45
C PHE A 345 -10.60 -4.86 14.17
N GLY A 346 -10.96 -4.63 12.90
CA GLY A 346 -11.40 -3.32 12.40
C GLY A 346 -12.62 -2.70 13.10
N GLY A 347 -13.49 -3.53 13.72
CA GLY A 347 -14.65 -3.10 14.52
C GLY A 347 -14.32 -2.70 15.94
N LEU A 348 -13.13 -3.07 16.45
CA LEU A 348 -12.68 -2.82 17.81
C LEU A 348 -11.90 -1.50 17.92
N SER A 349 -11.80 -0.98 19.14
CA SER A 349 -11.01 0.21 19.48
C SER A 349 -9.50 -0.03 19.35
N ILE A 350 -8.71 1.04 19.37
CA ILE A 350 -7.24 0.98 19.45
C ILE A 350 -6.85 0.24 20.73
N ARG A 351 -7.45 0.55 21.87
CA ARG A 351 -7.17 -0.12 23.15
C ARG A 351 -7.38 -1.63 23.05
N GLU A 352 -8.53 -2.09 22.58
CA GLU A 352 -8.79 -3.51 22.41
C GLU A 352 -7.81 -4.18 21.45
N ASN A 353 -7.47 -3.51 20.34
CA ASN A 353 -6.48 -4.00 19.40
C ASN A 353 -5.07 -4.08 20.00
N THR A 354 -4.68 -3.16 20.86
CA THR A 354 -3.35 -3.14 21.50
C THR A 354 -3.19 -4.28 22.50
N VAL A 355 -4.21 -4.55 23.32
CA VAL A 355 -4.06 -5.49 24.46
C VAL A 355 -4.43 -6.93 24.14
N ILE A 356 -5.04 -7.22 23.00
CA ILE A 356 -5.67 -8.53 22.71
C ILE A 356 -4.68 -9.70 22.78
N SER A 357 -3.41 -9.50 22.39
CA SER A 357 -2.37 -10.53 22.43
C SER A 357 -1.78 -10.74 23.83
N SER A 358 -2.06 -9.84 24.77
CA SER A 358 -1.51 -9.82 26.13
C SER A 358 -2.58 -9.76 27.22
N LEU A 359 -3.82 -10.19 26.96
CA LEU A 359 -4.96 -10.09 27.89
C LEU A 359 -4.67 -10.66 29.28
N LYS A 360 -3.83 -11.72 29.37
CA LYS A 360 -3.44 -12.31 30.65
C LYS A 360 -2.70 -11.34 31.57
N ARG A 361 -1.95 -10.40 31.02
CA ARG A 361 -1.22 -9.35 31.75
C ARG A 361 -2.17 -8.41 32.47
N HIS A 362 -3.39 -8.25 31.95
CA HIS A 362 -4.43 -7.36 32.51
C HIS A 362 -5.41 -8.05 33.43
N LEU A 363 -5.22 -9.36 33.70
CA LEU A 363 -6.07 -10.11 34.64
C LEU A 363 -5.72 -9.76 36.09
N ARG A 364 -6.73 -9.40 36.86
CA ARG A 364 -6.67 -9.31 38.32
C ARG A 364 -7.50 -10.44 38.93
N PHE A 365 -7.00 -10.99 40.00
CA PHE A 365 -7.66 -12.14 40.71
C PHE A 365 -7.92 -13.34 39.77
N GLY A 366 -7.24 -13.44 38.63
CA GLY A 366 -7.35 -14.55 37.67
C GLY A 366 -8.57 -14.50 36.72
N PHE A 367 -9.54 -13.61 36.94
CA PHE A 367 -10.76 -13.54 36.15
C PHE A 367 -11.22 -12.12 35.75
N TYR A 368 -10.76 -11.08 36.42
CA TYR A 368 -11.20 -9.70 36.16
C TYR A 368 -10.21 -8.97 35.25
N LEU A 369 -10.65 -8.53 34.07
CA LEU A 369 -9.86 -7.70 33.16
C LEU A 369 -9.84 -6.24 33.63
N SER A 370 -8.69 -5.76 34.07
CA SER A 370 -8.49 -4.38 34.53
C SER A 370 -8.46 -3.40 33.37
N GLU A 371 -9.51 -2.63 33.20
CA GLU A 371 -9.56 -1.56 32.19
C GLU A 371 -8.47 -0.48 32.43
N LYS A 372 -8.17 -0.20 33.70
CA LYS A 372 -7.13 0.77 34.07
C LYS A 372 -5.77 0.40 33.46
N THR A 373 -5.31 -0.84 33.69
CA THR A 373 -4.00 -1.28 33.17
C THR A 373 -3.99 -1.39 31.64
N GLN A 374 -5.12 -1.75 31.02
CA GLN A 374 -5.24 -1.71 29.55
C GLN A 374 -5.06 -0.29 28.99
N ARG A 375 -5.68 0.71 29.64
CA ARG A 375 -5.56 2.12 29.24
C ARG A 375 -4.14 2.66 29.43
N GLU A 376 -3.50 2.30 30.53
CA GLU A 376 -2.11 2.70 30.83
C GLU A 376 -1.14 2.15 29.78
N ASP A 377 -1.19 0.84 29.50
CA ASP A 377 -0.33 0.20 28.50
C ASP A 377 -0.64 0.70 27.07
N THR A 378 -1.90 0.90 26.73
CA THR A 378 -2.28 1.45 25.43
C THR A 378 -1.75 2.86 25.24
N GLN A 379 -1.86 3.73 26.27
CA GLN A 379 -1.35 5.08 26.18
C GLN A 379 0.16 5.08 26.03
N HIS A 380 0.86 4.24 26.79
CA HIS A 380 2.30 4.08 26.64
C HIS A 380 2.72 3.77 25.19
N TYR A 381 2.04 2.84 24.52
CA TYR A 381 2.38 2.50 23.13
C TYR A 381 1.88 3.52 22.11
N ILE A 382 0.79 4.24 22.37
CA ILE A 382 0.40 5.38 21.53
C ILE A 382 1.50 6.44 21.54
N ASP A 383 2.02 6.75 22.73
CA ASP A 383 3.07 7.78 22.91
C ASP A 383 4.41 7.29 22.36
N ALA A 384 4.83 6.06 22.70
CA ALA A 384 6.09 5.48 22.25
C ALA A 384 6.18 5.30 20.73
N MET A 385 5.05 4.99 20.06
CA MET A 385 4.95 4.83 18.62
C MET A 385 4.58 6.13 17.90
N HIS A 386 4.36 7.23 18.62
CA HIS A 386 3.84 8.48 18.07
C HIS A 386 2.59 8.25 17.18
N THR A 387 1.62 7.45 17.68
CA THR A 387 0.41 7.10 16.94
C THR A 387 -0.55 8.27 16.95
N LYS A 388 -0.86 8.81 15.76
CA LYS A 388 -1.83 9.91 15.63
C LYS A 388 -3.26 9.38 15.76
N THR A 389 -3.90 9.67 16.89
CA THR A 389 -5.30 9.28 17.18
C THR A 389 -5.98 10.29 18.08
N PRO A 390 -7.31 10.52 17.92
CA PRO A 390 -8.08 11.36 18.84
C PRO A 390 -8.21 10.76 20.25
N SER A 391 -8.33 9.43 20.35
CA SER A 391 -8.44 8.70 21.63
C SER A 391 -8.16 7.21 21.46
N GLN A 392 -7.94 6.51 22.57
CA GLN A 392 -7.79 5.06 22.62
C GLN A 392 -9.07 4.29 22.23
N GLU A 393 -10.23 4.92 22.36
CA GLU A 393 -11.55 4.34 22.04
C GLU A 393 -11.90 4.50 20.55
N THR A 394 -11.07 5.21 19.77
CA THR A 394 -11.24 5.32 18.32
C THR A 394 -11.16 3.93 17.69
N LYS A 395 -12.08 3.60 16.79
CA LYS A 395 -12.03 2.34 16.05
C LYS A 395 -10.82 2.31 15.14
N ILE A 396 -10.03 1.23 15.20
CA ILE A 396 -8.75 1.13 14.47
C ILE A 396 -8.91 1.33 12.96
N ARG A 397 -10.04 0.94 12.37
CA ARG A 397 -10.32 1.14 10.94
C ARG A 397 -10.36 2.62 10.51
N ALA A 398 -10.54 3.55 11.44
CA ALA A 398 -10.56 4.99 11.15
C ALA A 398 -9.16 5.60 11.05
N LEU A 399 -8.11 4.89 11.46
CA LEU A 399 -6.74 5.35 11.36
C LEU A 399 -6.18 5.17 9.94
N SER A 400 -5.17 5.99 9.61
CA SER A 400 -4.33 5.78 8.43
C SER A 400 -3.55 4.46 8.51
N GLY A 401 -3.08 3.96 7.35
CA GLY A 401 -2.33 2.72 7.28
C GLY A 401 -1.12 2.67 8.21
N GLY A 402 -0.31 3.71 8.22
CA GLY A 402 0.86 3.81 9.10
C GLY A 402 0.50 3.79 10.59
N ASN A 403 -0.58 4.50 11.00
CA ASN A 403 -1.03 4.46 12.39
C ASN A 403 -1.63 3.11 12.79
N GLN A 404 -2.34 2.41 11.88
CA GLN A 404 -2.78 1.03 12.13
C GLN A 404 -1.59 0.10 12.36
N GLN A 405 -0.53 0.24 11.55
CA GLN A 405 0.68 -0.57 11.67
C GLN A 405 1.39 -0.34 13.01
N LYS A 406 1.50 0.91 13.44
CA LYS A 406 2.04 1.28 14.76
C LYS A 406 1.27 0.64 15.91
N VAL A 407 -0.06 0.59 15.82
CA VAL A 407 -0.90 -0.10 16.83
C VAL A 407 -0.61 -1.61 16.83
N ILE A 408 -0.47 -2.25 15.65
CA ILE A 408 -0.14 -3.68 15.57
C ILE A 408 1.25 -3.96 16.15
N ILE A 409 2.25 -3.14 15.83
CA ILE A 409 3.58 -3.29 16.40
C ILE A 409 3.54 -3.08 17.92
N GLY A 410 2.85 -2.05 18.42
CA GLY A 410 2.64 -1.82 19.86
C GLY A 410 1.97 -3.00 20.56
N ARG A 411 0.97 -3.64 19.93
CA ARG A 411 0.35 -4.90 20.39
C ARG A 411 1.38 -5.99 20.64
N TRP A 412 2.27 -6.18 19.67
CA TRP A 412 3.30 -7.22 19.75
C TRP A 412 4.38 -6.87 20.77
N LEU A 413 4.81 -5.62 20.84
CA LEU A 413 5.80 -5.18 21.83
C LEU A 413 5.29 -5.33 23.27
N LEU A 414 3.96 -5.24 23.48
CA LEU A 414 3.34 -5.49 24.78
C LEU A 414 3.48 -6.96 25.25
N THR A 415 3.78 -7.90 24.34
CA THR A 415 4.11 -9.29 24.67
C THR A 415 5.58 -9.50 24.97
N GLU A 416 6.44 -8.46 24.92
CA GLU A 416 7.86 -8.46 25.18
C GLU A 416 8.63 -9.53 24.35
N PRO A 417 8.50 -9.55 23.00
CA PRO A 417 9.09 -10.58 22.17
C PRO A 417 10.62 -10.47 22.10
N GLU A 418 11.30 -11.62 21.93
CA GLU A 418 12.72 -11.71 21.61
C GLU A 418 12.95 -11.82 20.08
N VAL A 419 11.99 -12.43 19.36
CA VAL A 419 12.03 -12.61 17.90
C VAL A 419 10.81 -11.93 17.29
N LEU A 420 11.06 -11.00 16.37
CA LEU A 420 10.00 -10.33 15.60
C LEU A 420 10.05 -10.83 14.15
N LEU A 421 8.95 -11.41 13.71
CA LEU A 421 8.71 -11.84 12.34
C LEU A 421 7.83 -10.78 11.67
N LEU A 422 8.39 -10.02 10.74
CA LEU A 422 7.73 -8.87 10.11
C LEU A 422 7.51 -9.15 8.63
N ASP A 423 6.27 -9.46 8.27
CA ASP A 423 5.89 -9.71 6.87
C ASP A 423 5.33 -8.45 6.25
N GLU A 424 6.05 -7.88 5.28
CA GLU A 424 5.72 -6.64 4.58
C GLU A 424 5.34 -5.48 5.54
N PRO A 425 6.21 -5.13 6.51
CA PRO A 425 5.85 -4.20 7.59
C PRO A 425 5.46 -2.80 7.11
N THR A 426 5.83 -2.43 5.90
CA THR A 426 5.64 -1.10 5.31
C THR A 426 4.68 -1.08 4.11
N ARG A 427 4.06 -2.23 3.78
CA ARG A 427 3.15 -2.32 2.64
C ARG A 427 1.93 -1.42 2.78
N GLY A 428 1.71 -0.59 1.76
CA GLY A 428 0.58 0.35 1.73
C GLY A 428 0.66 1.47 2.78
N ILE A 429 1.88 1.86 3.14
CA ILE A 429 2.19 2.95 4.07
C ILE A 429 2.88 4.06 3.29
N ASP A 430 2.65 5.31 3.69
CA ASP A 430 3.31 6.47 3.11
C ASP A 430 4.81 6.56 3.49
N VAL A 431 5.57 7.34 2.70
CA VAL A 431 7.03 7.43 2.81
C VAL A 431 7.50 7.88 4.19
N GLY A 432 6.81 8.85 4.79
CA GLY A 432 7.18 9.36 6.11
C GLY A 432 6.95 8.35 7.21
N ALA A 433 5.81 7.64 7.17
CA ALA A 433 5.51 6.58 8.12
C ALA A 433 6.37 5.32 7.91
N LYS A 434 6.81 5.02 6.67
CA LYS A 434 7.80 3.96 6.40
C LYS A 434 9.10 4.24 7.16
N TYR A 435 9.63 5.47 7.06
CA TYR A 435 10.86 5.86 7.77
C TYR A 435 10.74 5.67 9.29
N GLU A 436 9.60 6.04 9.88
CA GLU A 436 9.36 5.85 11.32
C GLU A 436 9.32 4.35 11.71
N ILE A 437 8.79 3.48 10.84
CA ILE A 437 8.80 2.03 11.04
C ILE A 437 10.22 1.46 10.93
N TYR A 438 11.03 1.92 9.95
CA TYR A 438 12.44 1.51 9.86
C TYR A 438 13.23 1.92 11.09
N GLN A 439 13.02 3.15 11.58
CA GLN A 439 13.65 3.60 12.82
C GLN A 439 13.28 2.72 14.02
N LEU A 440 11.99 2.37 14.13
CA LEU A 440 11.51 1.46 15.16
C LEU A 440 12.16 0.06 15.07
N ILE A 441 12.27 -0.51 13.87
CA ILE A 441 12.90 -1.81 13.63
C ILE A 441 14.38 -1.76 14.06
N LEU A 442 15.10 -0.68 13.70
CA LEU A 442 16.48 -0.46 14.13
C LEU A 442 16.62 -0.30 15.64
N ASP A 443 15.71 0.44 16.27
CA ASP A 443 15.71 0.61 17.73
C ASP A 443 15.49 -0.72 18.47
N LEU A 444 14.66 -1.61 17.89
CA LEU A 444 14.47 -2.96 18.44
C LEU A 444 15.72 -3.83 18.28
N ALA A 445 16.37 -3.79 17.12
CA ALA A 445 17.64 -4.46 16.90
C ALA A 445 18.75 -3.93 17.85
N ASN A 446 18.82 -2.61 18.02
CA ASN A 446 19.75 -1.99 19.00
C ASN A 446 19.50 -2.44 20.45
N LYS A 447 18.26 -2.81 20.79
CA LYS A 447 17.90 -3.41 22.08
C LYS A 447 18.20 -4.92 22.16
N GLY A 448 18.88 -5.48 21.16
CA GLY A 448 19.26 -6.89 21.10
C GLY A 448 18.16 -7.83 20.63
N LYS A 449 17.02 -7.31 20.12
CA LYS A 449 15.96 -8.16 19.56
C LYS A 449 16.38 -8.71 18.20
N THR A 450 15.99 -9.94 17.91
CA THR A 450 16.19 -10.58 16.60
C THR A 450 15.02 -10.22 15.71
N VAL A 451 15.29 -9.62 14.56
CA VAL A 451 14.24 -9.22 13.60
C VAL A 451 14.41 -9.97 12.30
N ILE A 452 13.35 -10.59 11.80
CA ILE A 452 13.27 -11.15 10.45
C ILE A 452 12.25 -10.34 9.68
N MET A 453 12.67 -9.72 8.58
CA MET A 453 11.86 -8.84 7.76
C MET A 453 11.71 -9.39 6.35
N VAL A 454 10.47 -9.63 5.92
CA VAL A 454 10.12 -9.86 4.51
C VAL A 454 9.75 -8.52 3.88
N SER A 455 10.27 -8.23 2.71
CA SER A 455 9.80 -7.12 1.87
C SER A 455 9.88 -7.50 0.39
N SER A 456 8.88 -7.09 -0.38
CA SER A 456 8.87 -7.14 -1.84
C SER A 456 9.65 -5.96 -2.45
N GLU A 457 9.92 -4.92 -1.67
CA GLU A 457 10.70 -3.76 -2.09
C GLU A 457 12.21 -3.99 -1.81
N MET A 458 12.99 -4.36 -2.84
CA MET A 458 14.43 -4.60 -2.70
C MET A 458 15.20 -3.45 -2.04
N PRO A 459 14.90 -2.16 -2.33
CA PRO A 459 15.55 -1.05 -1.64
C PRO A 459 15.36 -1.07 -0.13
N GLU A 460 14.21 -1.57 0.39
CA GLU A 460 13.99 -1.69 1.84
C GLU A 460 14.94 -2.72 2.46
N LEU A 461 15.08 -3.89 1.84
CA LEU A 461 15.98 -4.94 2.33
C LEU A 461 17.43 -4.46 2.33
N LEU A 462 17.88 -3.81 1.26
CA LEU A 462 19.23 -3.24 1.15
C LEU A 462 19.46 -2.10 2.16
N GLY A 463 18.44 -1.26 2.37
CA GLY A 463 18.52 -0.09 3.24
C GLY A 463 18.46 -0.42 4.74
N VAL A 464 17.68 -1.44 5.13
CA VAL A 464 17.37 -1.71 6.54
C VAL A 464 18.06 -2.98 7.08
N CYS A 465 18.15 -4.05 6.29
CA CYS A 465 18.67 -5.34 6.75
C CYS A 465 20.20 -5.39 6.80
N ASP A 466 20.73 -6.20 7.69
CA ASP A 466 22.18 -6.47 7.78
C ASP A 466 22.60 -7.54 6.77
N ARG A 467 21.81 -8.60 6.66
CA ARG A 467 22.01 -9.77 5.82
C ARG A 467 20.66 -10.17 5.19
N ILE A 468 20.71 -10.73 3.98
CA ILE A 468 19.52 -11.12 3.24
C ILE A 468 19.63 -12.59 2.83
N VAL A 469 18.67 -13.40 3.24
CA VAL A 469 18.46 -14.77 2.77
C VAL A 469 17.50 -14.69 1.58
N VAL A 470 17.91 -15.24 0.45
CA VAL A 470 17.10 -15.22 -0.78
C VAL A 470 16.41 -16.55 -0.97
N MET A 471 15.09 -16.51 -1.08
CA MET A 471 14.24 -17.67 -1.32
C MET A 471 13.85 -17.81 -2.79
N SER A 472 13.85 -19.04 -3.29
CA SER A 472 13.43 -19.38 -4.64
C SER A 472 12.76 -20.75 -4.63
N GLY A 473 11.56 -20.90 -5.20
CA GLY A 473 10.85 -22.18 -5.30
C GLY A 473 10.70 -22.94 -3.98
N GLY A 474 10.51 -22.23 -2.86
CA GLY A 474 10.36 -22.78 -1.52
C GLY A 474 11.66 -23.24 -0.85
N ARG A 475 12.82 -22.83 -1.37
CA ARG A 475 14.16 -23.17 -0.83
C ARG A 475 14.99 -21.92 -0.61
N VAL A 476 16.01 -22.02 0.23
CA VAL A 476 17.05 -20.99 0.30
C VAL A 476 17.95 -21.14 -0.93
N ALA A 477 17.97 -20.10 -1.75
CA ALA A 477 18.81 -20.05 -2.97
C ALA A 477 20.22 -19.53 -2.71
N GLY A 478 20.38 -18.71 -1.68
CA GLY A 478 21.62 -18.13 -1.23
C GLY A 478 21.42 -17.11 -0.12
N GLU A 479 22.53 -16.58 0.37
CA GLU A 479 22.60 -15.57 1.42
C GLU A 479 23.61 -14.50 1.02
N VAL A 480 23.29 -13.22 1.24
CA VAL A 480 24.13 -12.09 0.87
C VAL A 480 24.21 -11.06 2.01
N ASP A 481 25.32 -10.34 2.09
CA ASP A 481 25.45 -9.17 2.96
C ASP A 481 24.77 -7.98 2.30
N ALA A 482 23.80 -7.37 2.99
CA ALA A 482 22.99 -6.28 2.43
C ALA A 482 23.82 -5.02 2.09
N ARG A 483 25.03 -4.86 2.65
CA ARG A 483 25.92 -3.72 2.37
C ARG A 483 26.75 -3.91 1.11
N ASN A 484 26.96 -5.16 0.70
CA ASN A 484 27.92 -5.53 -0.37
C ASN A 484 27.26 -6.22 -1.56
N THR A 485 25.93 -6.23 -1.66
CA THR A 485 25.17 -6.86 -2.72
C THR A 485 24.40 -5.84 -3.59
N THR A 486 23.90 -6.29 -4.74
CA THR A 486 23.07 -5.50 -5.66
C THR A 486 21.69 -6.13 -5.82
N GLN A 487 20.74 -5.35 -6.36
CA GLN A 487 19.40 -5.87 -6.69
C GLN A 487 19.48 -7.01 -7.74
N GLU A 488 20.40 -6.90 -8.71
CA GLU A 488 20.58 -7.90 -9.75
C GLU A 488 21.07 -9.23 -9.19
N GLU A 489 22.00 -9.20 -8.22
CA GLU A 489 22.48 -10.41 -7.54
C GLU A 489 21.36 -11.11 -6.76
N ILE A 490 20.56 -10.35 -6.00
CA ILE A 490 19.40 -10.87 -5.28
C ILE A 490 18.38 -11.47 -6.24
N MET A 491 18.07 -10.79 -7.35
CA MET A 491 17.13 -11.26 -8.36
C MET A 491 17.63 -12.53 -9.08
N THR A 492 18.94 -12.61 -9.35
CA THR A 492 19.55 -13.82 -9.91
C THR A 492 19.38 -15.03 -9.00
N LEU A 493 19.59 -14.86 -7.69
CA LEU A 493 19.33 -15.92 -6.71
C LEU A 493 17.84 -16.25 -6.61
N ALA A 494 16.96 -15.23 -6.62
CA ALA A 494 15.51 -15.41 -6.52
C ALA A 494 14.91 -16.20 -7.71
N ALA A 495 15.54 -16.14 -8.89
CA ALA A 495 15.13 -16.87 -10.09
C ALA A 495 15.74 -18.29 -10.20
N LYS A 496 16.61 -18.72 -9.28
CA LYS A 496 17.44 -19.93 -9.42
C LYS A 496 16.66 -21.24 -9.51
N TYR A 497 15.49 -21.33 -8.89
CA TYR A 497 14.67 -22.57 -8.82
C TYR A 497 13.24 -22.35 -9.33
N VAL A 498 13.02 -21.28 -10.11
CA VAL A 498 11.71 -20.97 -10.76
C VAL A 498 11.66 -21.57 -12.16
#